data_f67a55b0a063389f238e17010c5c4098
#
_entry.id   f67a55b0a063389f238e17010c5c4098
#
_cell.length_a   1.000
_cell.length_b   1.000
_cell.length_c   1.000
_cell.angle_alpha   90.00
_cell.angle_beta   90.00
_cell.angle_gamma   90.00
#
_symmetry.space_group_name_H-M   'P 1'
#
loop_
_entity.id
_entity.type
_entity.pdbx_description
1 polymer ?
#
loop_
_entity_poly.entity_id
_entity_poly.type
_entity_poly.pdbx_seq_one_letter_code
_entity_poly.pdbx_strand_id
1 'polypeptide(L)'
;MIVPLVPKLAIVASSGAADPTRASIPFHIAANGAAASGVETLIILAGDATELLRDGVAAGVQGVGIPPLAALLEKCAEAKIPIHV
;
A
#
# COMPACT_ATOMS: atom_id res chain seq x y z
N MET A 1 -11.71 -25.90 22.13
CA MET A 1 -10.88 -25.79 20.93
C MET A 1 -10.42 -24.33 20.77
N ILE A 2 -9.13 -24.15 20.58
CA ILE A 2 -8.60 -22.82 20.33
C ILE A 2 -8.47 -22.65 18.82
N VAL A 3 -9.15 -21.63 18.27
CA VAL A 3 -9.02 -21.26 16.87
C VAL A 3 -7.95 -20.18 16.78
N PRO A 4 -6.82 -20.44 16.11
CA PRO A 4 -5.82 -19.40 15.93
C PRO A 4 -6.39 -18.27 15.07
N LEU A 5 -6.30 -17.05 15.59
CA LEU A 5 -6.70 -15.85 14.85
C LEU A 5 -5.45 -15.24 14.22
N VAL A 6 -5.44 -15.19 12.90
CA VAL A 6 -4.41 -14.48 12.16
C VAL A 6 -4.87 -13.02 12.04
N PRO A 7 -4.09 -12.05 12.54
CA PRO A 7 -4.45 -10.66 12.37
C PRO A 7 -4.54 -10.31 10.90
N LYS A 8 -5.61 -9.60 10.53
CA LYS A 8 -5.85 -9.16 9.16
C LYS A 8 -6.13 -7.67 9.12
N LEU A 9 -5.63 -7.01 8.09
CA LEU A 9 -5.81 -5.59 7.89
C LEU A 9 -6.18 -5.31 6.43
N ALA A 10 -7.29 -4.62 6.23
CA ALA A 10 -7.64 -4.09 4.93
C ALA A 10 -7.42 -2.58 4.95
N ILE A 11 -6.66 -2.07 4.00
CA ILE A 11 -6.36 -0.65 3.88
C ILE A 11 -7.04 -0.12 2.63
N VAL A 12 -7.87 0.91 2.78
CA VAL A 12 -8.48 1.59 1.65
C VAL A 12 -7.66 2.84 1.33
N ALA A 13 -7.10 2.88 0.13
CA ALA A 13 -6.34 4.01 -0.37
C ALA A 13 -7.23 4.84 -1.30
N SER A 14 -7.27 6.15 -1.10
CA SER A 14 -8.14 7.03 -1.90
C SER A 14 -7.42 8.22 -2.53
N SER A 15 -6.17 8.49 -2.17
CA SER A 15 -5.41 9.61 -2.71
C SER A 15 -4.57 9.20 -3.91
N GLY A 16 -4.55 10.03 -4.94
CA GLY A 16 -3.76 9.85 -6.14
C GLY A 16 -2.48 10.68 -6.16
N ALA A 17 -1.88 10.80 -7.35
CA ALA A 17 -0.58 11.46 -7.54
C ALA A 17 -0.59 12.95 -7.19
N ALA A 18 -1.74 13.60 -7.14
CA ALA A 18 -1.85 15.00 -6.76
C ALA A 18 -1.46 15.26 -5.30
N ASP A 19 -1.52 14.23 -4.45
CA ASP A 19 -1.05 14.30 -3.07
C ASP A 19 -0.08 13.14 -2.83
N PRO A 20 1.20 13.31 -3.18
CA PRO A 20 2.17 12.21 -3.13
C PRO A 20 2.35 11.61 -1.74
N THR A 21 2.31 12.42 -0.70
CA THR A 21 2.46 11.93 0.67
C THR A 21 1.28 11.05 1.06
N ARG A 22 0.06 11.55 0.90
CA ARG A 22 -1.14 10.75 1.22
C ARG A 22 -1.29 9.53 0.34
N ALA A 23 -0.89 9.63 -0.92
CA ALA A 23 -0.91 8.48 -1.82
C ALA A 23 0.01 7.35 -1.35
N SER A 24 1.14 7.69 -0.76
CA SER A 24 2.17 6.73 -0.35
C SER A 24 1.92 6.11 1.02
N ILE A 25 1.24 6.80 1.93
CA ILE A 25 1.02 6.33 3.31
C ILE A 25 0.41 4.92 3.40
N PRO A 26 -0.67 4.60 2.66
CA PRO A 26 -1.26 3.26 2.75
C PRO A 26 -0.29 2.15 2.39
N PHE A 27 0.52 2.35 1.38
CA PHE A 27 1.51 1.36 0.93
C PHE A 27 2.66 1.22 1.92
N HIS A 28 3.07 2.33 2.53
CA HIS A 28 4.10 2.32 3.57
C HIS A 28 3.62 1.57 4.81
N ILE A 29 2.40 1.82 5.26
CA ILE A 29 1.81 1.12 6.39
C ILE A 29 1.70 -0.38 6.09
N ALA A 30 1.24 -0.73 4.90
CA ALA A 30 1.09 -2.12 4.51
C ALA A 30 2.42 -2.87 4.44
N ALA A 31 3.38 -2.32 3.71
CA ALA A 31 4.65 -3.01 3.45
C ALA A 31 5.61 -2.98 4.63
N ASN A 32 5.80 -1.82 5.24
CA ASN A 32 6.81 -1.61 6.29
C ASN A 32 6.25 -1.68 7.71
N GLY A 33 4.95 -1.62 7.86
CA GLY A 33 4.28 -1.75 9.16
C GLY A 33 3.60 -3.10 9.32
N ALA A 34 2.45 -3.28 8.69
CA ALA A 34 1.59 -4.44 8.92
C ALA A 34 2.23 -5.75 8.47
N ALA A 35 2.67 -5.85 7.23
CA ALA A 35 3.27 -7.09 6.70
C ALA A 35 4.57 -7.43 7.42
N ALA A 36 5.39 -6.44 7.72
CA ALA A 36 6.64 -6.64 8.47
C ALA A 36 6.39 -7.15 9.89
N SER A 37 5.22 -6.88 10.45
CA SER A 37 4.80 -7.35 11.78
C SER A 37 4.03 -8.66 11.76
N GLY A 38 3.93 -9.32 10.61
CA GLY A 38 3.21 -10.59 10.46
C GLY A 38 1.70 -10.45 10.33
N VAL A 39 1.19 -9.26 10.04
CA VAL A 39 -0.23 -9.02 9.83
C VAL A 39 -0.59 -9.29 8.36
N GLU A 40 -1.55 -10.17 8.14
CA GLU A 40 -2.07 -10.41 6.78
C GLU A 40 -2.76 -9.15 6.29
N THR A 41 -2.32 -8.62 5.15
CA THR A 41 -2.70 -7.29 4.70
C THR A 41 -3.19 -7.33 3.26
N LEU A 42 -4.21 -6.52 2.97
CA LEU A 42 -4.61 -6.23 1.60
C LEU A 42 -4.87 -4.74 1.43
N ILE A 43 -4.73 -4.26 0.21
CA ILE A 43 -4.97 -2.86 -0.13
C ILE A 43 -6.09 -2.78 -1.16
N ILE A 44 -7.02 -1.85 -0.94
CA ILE A 44 -8.10 -1.56 -1.87
C ILE A 44 -7.91 -0.14 -2.37
N LEU A 45 -7.82 0.02 -3.69
CA LEU A 45 -7.70 1.34 -4.31
C LEU A 45 -9.09 1.83 -4.72
N ALA A 46 -9.45 3.02 -4.26
CA ALA A 46 -10.71 3.65 -4.59
C ALA A 46 -10.46 5.10 -5.05
N GLY A 47 -11.35 5.61 -5.90
CA GLY A 47 -11.25 7.00 -6.36
C GLY A 47 -9.93 7.28 -7.05
N ASP A 48 -9.29 8.39 -6.68
CA ASP A 48 -8.06 8.85 -7.34
C ASP A 48 -6.88 7.89 -7.15
N ALA A 49 -6.90 7.04 -6.12
CA ALA A 49 -5.83 6.07 -5.91
C ALA A 49 -5.72 5.04 -7.04
N THR A 50 -6.79 4.82 -7.78
CA THR A 50 -6.77 3.84 -8.88
C THR A 50 -5.78 4.23 -9.99
N GLU A 51 -5.46 5.51 -10.13
CA GLU A 51 -4.48 5.96 -11.12
C GLU A 51 -3.04 5.56 -10.80
N LEU A 52 -2.75 5.23 -9.53
CA LEU A 52 -1.39 4.93 -9.09
C LEU A 52 -0.80 3.69 -9.75
N LEU A 53 -1.64 2.79 -10.24
CA LEU A 53 -1.19 1.58 -10.94
C LEU A 53 -1.01 1.79 -12.45
N ARG A 54 -1.30 2.98 -12.97
CA ARG A 54 -1.03 3.28 -14.39
C ARG A 54 0.46 3.32 -14.65
N ASP A 55 0.84 2.93 -15.86
CA ASP A 55 2.24 2.94 -16.29
C ASP A 55 2.88 4.32 -16.08
N GLY A 56 3.99 4.34 -15.39
CA GLY A 56 4.78 5.54 -15.16
C GLY A 56 4.29 6.47 -14.04
N VAL A 57 3.09 6.28 -13.51
CA VAL A 57 2.56 7.18 -12.47
C VAL A 57 3.32 7.03 -11.17
N ALA A 58 3.51 5.80 -10.71
CA ALA A 58 4.18 5.54 -9.43
C ALA A 58 5.61 6.07 -9.38
N ALA A 59 6.31 6.07 -10.52
CA ALA A 59 7.70 6.56 -10.59
C ALA A 59 7.82 8.04 -10.24
N GLY A 60 6.76 8.83 -10.41
CA GLY A 60 6.73 10.26 -10.08
C GLY A 60 6.17 10.59 -8.71
N VAL A 61 5.76 9.60 -7.93
CA VAL A 61 5.15 9.83 -6.61
C VAL A 61 6.18 9.68 -5.50
N GLN A 62 6.52 10.81 -4.88
CA GLN A 62 7.47 10.88 -3.78
C GLN A 62 6.86 11.67 -2.63
N GLY A 63 6.52 10.98 -1.55
CA GLY A 63 6.02 11.63 -0.35
C GLY A 63 7.12 12.23 0.51
N VAL A 64 6.72 13.00 1.51
CA VAL A 64 7.64 13.63 2.47
C VAL A 64 7.91 12.66 3.61
N GLY A 65 9.19 12.34 3.83
CA GLY A 65 9.59 11.48 4.95
C GLY A 65 9.27 10.00 4.80
N ILE A 66 8.89 9.56 3.60
CA ILE A 66 8.57 8.16 3.31
C ILE A 66 9.26 7.72 2.01
N PRO A 67 9.47 6.40 1.83
CA PRO A 67 10.10 5.91 0.60
C PRO A 67 9.30 6.26 -0.66
N PRO A 68 9.94 6.31 -1.84
CA PRO A 68 9.23 6.50 -3.10
C PRO A 68 8.13 5.46 -3.31
N LEU A 69 7.02 5.84 -3.92
CA LEU A 69 5.91 4.91 -4.14
C LEU A 69 6.33 3.68 -4.96
N ALA A 70 7.17 3.85 -5.96
CA ALA A 70 7.66 2.72 -6.74
C ALA A 70 8.37 1.68 -5.87
N ALA A 71 9.18 2.12 -4.91
CA ALA A 71 9.84 1.21 -3.97
C ALA A 71 8.84 0.54 -3.02
N LEU A 72 7.82 1.26 -2.60
CA LEU A 72 6.77 0.70 -1.73
C LEU A 72 5.93 -0.36 -2.46
N LEU A 73 5.60 -0.12 -3.74
CA LEU A 73 4.88 -1.11 -4.56
C LEU A 73 5.70 -2.37 -4.75
N GLU A 74 7.02 -2.22 -4.97
CA GLU A 74 7.92 -3.34 -5.07
C GLU A 74 7.96 -4.17 -3.79
N LYS A 75 8.01 -3.51 -2.64
CA LYS A 75 7.93 -4.18 -1.33
C LYS A 75 6.61 -4.89 -1.11
N CYS A 76 5.50 -4.28 -1.52
CA CYS A 76 4.19 -4.93 -1.46
C CYS A 76 4.17 -6.20 -2.29
N ALA A 77 4.75 -6.17 -3.48
CA ALA A 77 4.83 -7.36 -4.35
C ALA A 77 5.67 -8.45 -3.70
N GLU A 78 6.83 -8.10 -3.12
CA GLU A 78 7.68 -9.06 -2.42
C GLU A 78 6.97 -9.70 -1.22
N ALA A 79 6.18 -8.93 -0.49
CA ALA A 79 5.40 -9.41 0.65
C ALA A 79 4.10 -10.11 0.23
N LYS A 80 3.81 -10.16 -1.08
CA LYS A 80 2.60 -10.78 -1.63
C LYS A 80 1.32 -10.13 -1.09
N ILE A 81 1.33 -8.82 -0.92
CA ILE A 81 0.16 -8.06 -0.48
C ILE A 81 -0.79 -7.88 -1.68
N PRO A 82 -2.03 -8.39 -1.62
CA PRO A 82 -2.99 -8.17 -2.69
C PRO A 82 -3.38 -6.69 -2.78
N ILE A 83 -3.46 -6.19 -4.01
CA ILE A 83 -3.95 -4.84 -4.29
C ILE A 83 -5.16 -4.98 -5.21
N HIS A 84 -6.31 -4.55 -4.72
CA HIS A 84 -7.57 -4.59 -5.44
C HIS A 84 -8.01 -3.20 -5.86
N VAL A 85 -8.67 -3.13 -6.99
CA VAL A 85 -9.22 -1.89 -7.52
C VAL A 85 -10.74 -1.90 -7.45
#